data_25d25637c96cbd97b55380da1994c382
#
_entry.id   25d25637c96cbd97b55380da1994c382
#
_cell.length_a   1.000
_cell.length_b   1.000
_cell.length_c   1.000
_cell.angle_alpha   90.00
_cell.angle_beta   90.00
_cell.angle_gamma   90.00
#
_symmetry.space_group_name_H-M   'P 1'
#
loop_
_entity.id
_entity.type
_entity.pdbx_description
1 polymer ?
#
loop_
_entity_poly.entity_id
_entity_poly.type
_entity_poly.pdbx_seq_one_letter_code
_entity_poly.pdbx_strand_id
1 'polypeptide(L)'
;MPETLKLLFKRIQDGMEGLADAVLGERAERLLDDEIRTVDDALHQARGEHAAAKARRIANEQHLAASTAQLAAFEARVESALRQRRTGQARATAEQVVQLQEQRNERNRQASVLASQEQQFAHAVEQLEGRLRRLKHQIDILRASISLQRAQATVARRQPGEAPHPEPAFASAQRMKRRGAGATAPQAGGAKAPAADPAEAVLARAEKRIKSSPRKR
;
A
#
# COMPACT_ATOMS: atom_id res chain seq x y z
N MET A 1 5.71 -4.19 7.72
CA MET A 1 4.26 -3.92 7.72
C MET A 1 3.92 -3.05 8.92
N PRO A 2 3.17 -1.95 8.77
CA PRO A 2 2.74 -1.16 9.91
C PRO A 2 1.90 -2.03 10.86
N GLU A 3 2.13 -1.87 12.15
CA GLU A 3 1.49 -2.66 13.23
C GLU A 3 -0.06 -2.61 13.14
N THR A 4 -0.61 -1.48 12.71
CA THR A 4 -2.05 -1.29 12.50
C THR A 4 -2.65 -2.27 11.49
N LEU A 5 -1.95 -2.56 10.39
CA LEU A 5 -2.40 -3.53 9.38
C LEU A 5 -2.37 -4.96 9.94
N LYS A 6 -1.34 -5.33 10.72
CA LYS A 6 -1.26 -6.65 11.35
C LYS A 6 -2.42 -6.88 12.34
N LEU A 7 -2.74 -5.87 13.15
CA LEU A 7 -3.85 -5.94 14.10
C LEU A 7 -5.20 -6.05 13.38
N LEU A 8 -5.40 -5.30 12.30
CA LEU A 8 -6.60 -5.40 11.47
C LEU A 8 -6.76 -6.80 10.87
N PHE A 9 -5.71 -7.35 10.25
CA PHE A 9 -5.76 -8.69 9.67
C PHE A 9 -5.98 -9.78 10.73
N LYS A 10 -5.35 -9.67 11.90
CA LYS A 10 -5.56 -10.60 13.00
C LYS A 10 -7.01 -10.60 13.48
N ARG A 11 -7.58 -9.42 13.74
CA ARG A 11 -8.98 -9.28 14.19
C ARG A 11 -9.98 -9.84 13.18
N ILE A 12 -9.66 -9.70 11.88
CA ILE A 12 -10.45 -10.24 10.78
C ILE A 12 -10.33 -11.78 10.70
N GLN A 13 -9.16 -12.33 11.03
CA GLN A 13 -8.93 -13.79 11.04
C GLN A 13 -9.64 -14.46 12.21
N ASP A 14 -9.59 -13.87 13.40
CA ASP A 14 -10.25 -14.37 14.60
C ASP A 14 -11.80 -14.42 14.42
N GLY A 15 -12.40 -13.50 13.66
CA GLY A 15 -13.84 -13.51 13.32
C GLY A 15 -14.25 -14.66 12.39
N MET A 16 -13.33 -15.22 11.60
CA MET A 16 -13.65 -16.34 10.67
C MET A 16 -13.81 -17.69 11.36
N GLU A 17 -13.14 -17.91 12.49
CA GLU A 17 -13.22 -19.21 13.18
C GLU A 17 -14.59 -19.43 13.83
N GLY A 18 -15.24 -18.35 14.28
CA GLY A 18 -16.59 -18.41 14.86
C GLY A 18 -17.73 -18.66 13.85
N LEU A 19 -17.52 -18.40 12.55
CA LEU A 19 -18.52 -18.60 11.51
C LEU A 19 -18.65 -20.07 11.05
N ALA A 20 -17.61 -20.89 11.29
CA ALA A 20 -17.61 -22.30 10.86
C ALA A 20 -18.56 -23.17 11.70
N ASP A 21 -18.81 -22.79 12.94
CA ASP A 21 -19.63 -23.54 13.91
C ASP A 21 -21.06 -23.01 14.05
N ALA A 22 -21.43 -21.91 13.37
CA ALA A 22 -22.76 -21.32 13.46
C ALA A 22 -23.79 -22.15 12.70
N VAL A 23 -24.63 -22.85 13.45
CA VAL A 23 -25.80 -23.57 12.96
C VAL A 23 -26.74 -22.63 12.21
N LEU A 24 -27.16 -23.09 11.02
CA LEU A 24 -28.12 -22.49 10.07
C LEU A 24 -29.27 -21.74 10.73
N GLY A 25 -29.43 -20.45 10.44
CA GLY A 25 -30.59 -19.68 10.84
C GLY A 25 -30.31 -18.18 11.06
N GLU A 26 -31.20 -17.51 11.78
CA GLU A 26 -31.12 -16.08 12.13
C GLU A 26 -29.82 -15.70 12.87
N ARG A 27 -29.20 -16.65 13.59
CA ARG A 27 -27.92 -16.43 14.28
C ARG A 27 -26.77 -16.28 13.30
N ALA A 28 -26.74 -17.08 12.22
CA ALA A 28 -25.71 -17.00 11.18
C ALA A 28 -25.83 -15.68 10.39
N GLU A 29 -27.08 -15.22 10.16
CA GLU A 29 -27.31 -13.92 9.50
C GLU A 29 -26.75 -12.77 10.35
N ARG A 30 -27.03 -12.74 11.66
CA ARG A 30 -26.48 -11.71 12.56
C ARG A 30 -24.95 -11.72 12.60
N LEU A 31 -24.32 -12.89 12.66
CA LEU A 31 -22.88 -13.02 12.65
C LEU A 31 -22.26 -12.50 11.34
N LEU A 32 -22.90 -12.77 10.19
CA LEU A 32 -22.46 -12.22 8.90
C LEU A 32 -22.66 -10.71 8.81
N ASP A 33 -23.77 -10.18 9.32
CA ASP A 33 -24.00 -8.73 9.39
C ASP A 33 -22.94 -8.03 10.27
N ASP A 34 -22.58 -8.60 11.42
CA ASP A 34 -21.56 -8.06 12.31
C ASP A 34 -20.16 -8.13 11.64
N GLU A 35 -19.85 -9.21 10.93
CA GLU A 35 -18.63 -9.34 10.17
C GLU A 35 -18.57 -8.32 9.01
N ILE A 36 -19.67 -8.09 8.31
CA ILE A 36 -19.76 -7.06 7.26
C ILE A 36 -19.45 -5.69 7.83
N ARG A 37 -20.03 -5.32 8.99
CA ARG A 37 -19.75 -4.05 9.67
C ARG A 37 -18.28 -3.94 10.06
N THR A 38 -17.71 -4.99 10.63
CA THR A 38 -16.29 -5.02 11.03
C THR A 38 -15.36 -4.82 9.83
N VAL A 39 -15.66 -5.46 8.71
CA VAL A 39 -14.87 -5.31 7.47
C VAL A 39 -15.08 -3.94 6.83
N ASP A 40 -16.28 -3.38 6.90
CA ASP A 40 -16.58 -2.03 6.37
C ASP A 40 -15.84 -0.95 7.18
N ASP A 41 -15.83 -1.03 8.50
CA ASP A 41 -15.06 -0.15 9.39
C ASP A 41 -13.56 -0.25 9.09
N ALA A 42 -13.05 -1.48 8.96
CA ALA A 42 -11.65 -1.72 8.60
C ALA A 42 -11.29 -1.16 7.22
N LEU A 43 -12.20 -1.26 6.25
CA LEU A 43 -12.04 -0.68 4.91
C LEU A 43 -12.00 0.84 4.97
N HIS A 44 -12.88 1.45 5.76
CA HIS A 44 -12.89 2.91 5.94
C HIS A 44 -11.56 3.39 6.55
N GLN A 45 -11.06 2.72 7.57
CA GLN A 45 -9.76 3.02 8.18
C GLN A 45 -8.61 2.82 7.17
N ALA A 46 -8.58 1.70 6.43
CA ALA A 46 -7.53 1.43 5.45
C ALA A 46 -7.51 2.46 4.31
N ARG A 47 -8.66 2.95 3.86
CA ARG A 47 -8.76 4.06 2.88
C ARG A 47 -8.21 5.36 3.42
N GLY A 48 -8.46 5.68 4.69
CA GLY A 48 -7.89 6.84 5.37
C GLY A 48 -6.36 6.76 5.43
N GLU A 49 -5.81 5.62 5.83
CA GLU A 49 -4.36 5.39 5.88
C GLU A 49 -3.71 5.43 4.47
N HIS A 50 -4.37 4.87 3.45
CA HIS A 50 -3.92 4.97 2.07
C HIS A 50 -3.87 6.42 1.59
N ALA A 51 -4.90 7.20 1.86
CA ALA A 51 -4.93 8.62 1.51
C ALA A 51 -3.83 9.43 2.23
N ALA A 52 -3.59 9.15 3.52
CA ALA A 52 -2.51 9.76 4.29
C ALA A 52 -1.12 9.38 3.76
N ALA A 53 -0.89 8.09 3.43
CA ALA A 53 0.37 7.63 2.83
C ALA A 53 0.62 8.29 1.47
N LYS A 54 -0.39 8.39 0.62
CA LYS A 54 -0.34 9.09 -0.67
C LYS A 54 0.00 10.57 -0.50
N ALA A 55 -0.62 11.25 0.46
CA ALA A 55 -0.32 12.65 0.75
C ALA A 55 1.14 12.85 1.19
N ARG A 56 1.67 11.97 2.06
CA ARG A 56 3.07 12.00 2.49
C ARG A 56 4.03 11.78 1.32
N ARG A 57 3.74 10.86 0.41
CA ARG A 57 4.55 10.62 -0.80
C ARG A 57 4.57 11.86 -1.69
N ILE A 58 3.42 12.46 -1.97
CA ILE A 58 3.31 13.66 -2.79
C ILE A 58 4.10 14.83 -2.16
N ALA A 59 3.95 15.05 -0.85
CA ALA A 59 4.71 16.08 -0.15
C ALA A 59 6.23 15.86 -0.25
N ASN A 60 6.69 14.61 -0.10
CA ASN A 60 8.10 14.28 -0.26
C ASN A 60 8.61 14.50 -1.69
N GLU A 61 7.81 14.19 -2.71
CA GLU A 61 8.14 14.47 -4.13
C GLU A 61 8.27 15.97 -4.40
N GLN A 62 7.38 16.79 -3.84
CA GLN A 62 7.47 18.25 -3.93
C GLN A 62 8.76 18.78 -3.28
N HIS A 63 9.11 18.26 -2.11
CA HIS A 63 10.36 18.61 -1.46
C HIS A 63 11.60 18.16 -2.25
N LEU A 64 11.55 16.99 -2.89
CA LEU A 64 12.62 16.52 -3.78
C LEU A 64 12.79 17.43 -4.99
N ALA A 65 11.69 17.85 -5.62
CA ALA A 65 11.70 18.78 -6.74
C ALA A 65 12.32 20.14 -6.33
N ALA A 66 11.91 20.68 -5.17
CA ALA A 66 12.45 21.93 -4.64
C ALA A 66 13.96 21.81 -4.33
N SER A 67 14.39 20.71 -3.68
CA SER A 67 15.80 20.46 -3.39
C SER A 67 16.64 20.32 -4.66
N THR A 68 16.10 19.71 -5.72
CA THR A 68 16.76 19.58 -7.01
C THR A 68 16.96 20.96 -7.68
N ALA A 69 15.95 21.82 -7.63
CA ALA A 69 16.06 23.19 -8.13
C ALA A 69 17.09 24.01 -7.34
N GLN A 70 17.12 23.87 -6.00
CA GLN A 70 18.14 24.51 -5.15
C GLN A 70 19.54 24.02 -5.50
N LEU A 71 19.76 22.72 -5.66
CA LEU A 71 21.04 22.15 -6.07
C LEU A 71 21.53 22.76 -7.39
N ALA A 72 20.68 22.83 -8.41
CA ALA A 72 21.03 23.44 -9.69
C ALA A 72 21.46 24.93 -9.52
N ALA A 73 20.77 25.68 -8.66
CA ALA A 73 21.10 27.08 -8.38
C ALA A 73 22.46 27.21 -7.66
N PHE A 74 22.77 26.35 -6.69
CA PHE A 74 24.04 26.35 -6.00
C PHE A 74 25.21 25.91 -6.92
N GLU A 75 24.99 24.87 -7.75
CA GLU A 75 25.97 24.45 -8.75
C GLU A 75 26.30 25.59 -9.73
N ALA A 76 25.31 26.36 -10.19
CA ALA A 76 25.50 27.52 -11.06
C ALA A 76 26.32 28.64 -10.33
N ARG A 77 26.10 28.81 -9.02
CA ARG A 77 26.90 29.73 -8.21
C ARG A 77 28.36 29.28 -8.08
N VAL A 78 28.62 27.98 -7.87
CA VAL A 78 30.00 27.43 -7.87
C VAL A 78 30.66 27.70 -9.20
N GLU A 79 30.02 27.44 -10.34
CA GLU A 79 30.55 27.72 -11.66
C GLU A 79 30.87 29.21 -11.85
N SER A 80 29.96 30.10 -11.43
CA SER A 80 30.16 31.56 -11.50
C SER A 80 31.35 32.01 -10.67
N ALA A 81 31.49 31.52 -9.44
CA ALA A 81 32.59 31.83 -8.55
C ALA A 81 33.97 31.38 -9.14
N LEU A 82 34.00 30.18 -9.75
CA LEU A 82 35.18 29.64 -10.42
C LEU A 82 35.57 30.48 -11.65
N ARG A 83 34.61 30.92 -12.47
CA ARG A 83 34.85 31.82 -13.62
C ARG A 83 35.44 33.17 -13.18
N GLN A 84 35.02 33.65 -12.01
CA GLN A 84 35.52 34.89 -11.40
C GLN A 84 36.84 34.70 -10.60
N ARG A 85 37.41 33.49 -10.62
CA ARG A 85 38.62 33.12 -9.84
C ARG A 85 38.46 33.28 -8.33
N ARG A 86 37.26 33.27 -7.79
CA ARG A 86 36.96 33.39 -6.36
C ARG A 86 36.91 32.00 -5.71
N THR A 87 38.07 31.36 -5.61
CA THR A 87 38.21 29.95 -5.17
C THR A 87 37.67 29.70 -3.77
N GLY A 88 37.84 30.63 -2.81
CA GLY A 88 37.28 30.49 -1.47
C GLY A 88 35.75 30.46 -1.45
N GLN A 89 35.10 31.33 -2.23
CA GLN A 89 33.64 31.30 -2.35
C GLN A 89 33.14 30.06 -3.07
N ALA A 90 33.85 29.61 -4.10
CA ALA A 90 33.50 28.37 -4.82
C ALA A 90 33.54 27.16 -3.87
N ARG A 91 34.58 27.06 -3.01
CA ARG A 91 34.68 25.97 -2.04
C ARG A 91 33.57 26.00 -1.00
N ALA A 92 33.31 27.15 -0.38
CA ALA A 92 32.24 27.30 0.61
C ALA A 92 30.84 26.94 0.01
N THR A 93 30.61 27.35 -1.25
CA THR A 93 29.36 27.00 -1.94
C THR A 93 29.32 25.50 -2.32
N ALA A 94 30.45 24.89 -2.68
CA ALA A 94 30.53 23.45 -2.98
C ALA A 94 30.24 22.59 -1.73
N GLU A 95 30.71 23.03 -0.54
CA GLU A 95 30.36 22.37 0.72
C GLU A 95 28.84 22.39 0.98
N GLN A 96 28.16 23.50 0.66
CA GLN A 96 26.68 23.58 0.73
C GLN A 96 26.00 22.64 -0.29
N VAL A 97 26.54 22.50 -1.50
CA VAL A 97 26.06 21.56 -2.50
C VAL A 97 26.13 20.13 -1.98
N VAL A 98 27.23 19.76 -1.32
CA VAL A 98 27.39 18.42 -0.73
C VAL A 98 26.31 18.15 0.33
N GLN A 99 26.10 19.07 1.25
CA GLN A 99 25.06 18.94 2.28
C GLN A 99 23.67 18.79 1.67
N LEU A 100 23.34 19.57 0.65
CA LEU A 100 22.07 19.48 -0.06
C LEU A 100 21.94 18.16 -0.83
N GLN A 101 23.03 17.62 -1.39
CA GLN A 101 23.04 16.32 -2.05
C GLN A 101 22.78 15.18 -1.05
N GLU A 102 23.37 15.24 0.14
CA GLU A 102 23.13 14.28 1.20
C GLU A 102 21.66 14.31 1.66
N GLN A 103 21.11 15.50 1.89
CA GLN A 103 19.69 15.66 2.24
C GLN A 103 18.76 15.13 1.15
N ARG A 104 19.05 15.40 -0.13
CA ARG A 104 18.29 14.87 -1.26
C ARG A 104 18.37 13.34 -1.32
N ASN A 105 19.56 12.77 -1.11
CA ASN A 105 19.75 11.33 -1.11
C ASN A 105 18.95 10.64 0.01
N GLU A 106 18.92 11.24 1.19
CA GLU A 106 18.10 10.75 2.30
C GLU A 106 16.60 10.81 1.97
N ARG A 107 16.14 11.94 1.40
CA ARG A 107 14.74 12.06 0.93
C ARG A 107 14.39 11.06 -0.18
N ASN A 108 15.34 10.73 -1.06
CA ASN A 108 15.14 9.69 -2.08
C ASN A 108 14.98 8.30 -1.45
N ARG A 109 15.71 7.99 -0.38
CA ARG A 109 15.50 6.75 0.38
C ARG A 109 14.10 6.73 1.03
N GLN A 110 13.70 7.84 1.63
CA GLN A 110 12.37 7.99 2.22
C GLN A 110 11.27 7.87 1.15
N ALA A 111 11.48 8.38 -0.07
CA ALA A 111 10.53 8.25 -1.17
C ALA A 111 10.23 6.79 -1.50
N SER A 112 11.24 5.93 -1.54
CA SER A 112 11.04 4.49 -1.80
C SER A 112 10.24 3.80 -0.70
N VAL A 113 10.48 4.16 0.56
CA VAL A 113 9.74 3.63 1.72
C VAL A 113 8.29 4.09 1.67
N LEU A 114 8.04 5.38 1.40
CA LEU A 114 6.68 5.93 1.30
C LEU A 114 5.90 5.32 0.14
N ALA A 115 6.54 5.11 -1.01
CA ALA A 115 5.91 4.42 -2.14
C ALA A 115 5.54 2.97 -1.80
N SER A 116 6.43 2.25 -1.12
CA SER A 116 6.14 0.89 -0.64
C SER A 116 4.98 0.87 0.37
N GLN A 117 4.93 1.82 1.29
CA GLN A 117 3.82 1.93 2.25
C GLN A 117 2.49 2.22 1.56
N GLU A 118 2.47 3.15 0.59
CA GLU A 118 1.25 3.44 -0.19
C GLU A 118 0.75 2.18 -0.91
N GLN A 119 1.64 1.43 -1.57
CA GLN A 119 1.28 0.18 -2.24
C GLN A 119 0.72 -0.88 -1.28
N GLN A 120 1.30 -1.00 -0.07
CA GLN A 120 0.79 -1.92 0.95
C GLN A 120 -0.62 -1.55 1.40
N PHE A 121 -0.91 -0.26 1.61
CA PHE A 121 -2.25 0.20 1.96
C PHE A 121 -3.23 0.03 0.79
N ALA A 122 -2.82 0.34 -0.44
CA ALA A 122 -3.65 0.12 -1.63
C ALA A 122 -4.05 -1.36 -1.75
N HIS A 123 -3.11 -2.28 -1.58
CA HIS A 123 -3.39 -3.72 -1.62
C HIS A 123 -4.30 -4.17 -0.47
N ALA A 124 -4.13 -3.60 0.74
CA ALA A 124 -5.03 -3.88 1.86
C ALA A 124 -6.47 -3.42 1.55
N VAL A 125 -6.64 -2.24 0.95
CA VAL A 125 -7.96 -1.75 0.50
C VAL A 125 -8.60 -2.72 -0.48
N GLU A 126 -7.87 -3.16 -1.53
CA GLU A 126 -8.38 -4.11 -2.52
C GLU A 126 -8.80 -5.45 -1.88
N GLN A 127 -8.01 -5.96 -0.95
CA GLN A 127 -8.33 -7.21 -0.24
C GLN A 127 -9.61 -7.07 0.60
N LEU A 128 -9.76 -5.95 1.34
CA LEU A 128 -10.93 -5.69 2.16
C LEU A 128 -12.19 -5.47 1.30
N GLU A 129 -12.09 -4.76 0.18
CA GLU A 129 -13.18 -4.61 -0.77
C GLU A 129 -13.61 -5.96 -1.37
N GLY A 130 -12.64 -6.80 -1.73
CA GLY A 130 -12.91 -8.15 -2.21
C GLY A 130 -13.60 -9.02 -1.14
N ARG A 131 -13.18 -8.89 0.13
CA ARG A 131 -13.81 -9.59 1.25
C ARG A 131 -15.24 -9.11 1.49
N LEU A 132 -15.45 -7.80 1.51
CA LEU A 132 -16.76 -7.20 1.71
C LEU A 132 -17.76 -7.66 0.63
N ARG A 133 -17.32 -7.70 -0.63
CA ARG A 133 -18.16 -8.23 -1.73
C ARG A 133 -18.53 -9.70 -1.51
N ARG A 134 -17.58 -10.52 -1.08
CA ARG A 134 -17.85 -11.95 -0.78
C ARG A 134 -18.83 -12.13 0.38
N LEU A 135 -18.66 -11.38 1.47
CA LEU A 135 -19.56 -11.44 2.61
C LEU A 135 -20.98 -10.99 2.25
N LYS A 136 -21.12 -9.91 1.49
CA LYS A 136 -22.44 -9.46 0.98
C LYS A 136 -23.11 -10.53 0.12
N HIS A 137 -22.36 -11.18 -0.75
CA HIS A 137 -22.91 -12.29 -1.55
C HIS A 137 -23.30 -13.49 -0.69
N GLN A 138 -22.52 -13.82 0.34
CA GLN A 138 -22.86 -14.92 1.27
C GLN A 138 -24.14 -14.65 2.06
N ILE A 139 -24.33 -13.41 2.54
CA ILE A 139 -25.57 -13.07 3.26
C ILE A 139 -26.79 -13.09 2.34
N ASP A 140 -26.64 -12.68 1.06
CA ASP A 140 -27.72 -12.76 0.08
C ASP A 140 -28.12 -14.21 -0.19
N ILE A 141 -27.15 -15.12 -0.34
CA ILE A 141 -27.40 -16.55 -0.49
C ILE A 141 -28.10 -17.12 0.76
N LEU A 142 -27.62 -16.74 1.95
CA LEU A 142 -28.22 -17.19 3.21
C LEU A 142 -29.67 -16.72 3.33
N ARG A 143 -29.96 -15.45 3.05
CA ARG A 143 -31.32 -14.90 3.07
C ARG A 143 -32.24 -15.61 2.06
N ALA A 144 -31.73 -15.86 0.85
CA ALA A 144 -32.46 -16.62 -0.16
C ALA A 144 -32.78 -18.06 0.31
N SER A 145 -31.79 -18.74 0.94
CA SER A 145 -31.98 -20.10 1.47
C SER A 145 -33.03 -20.16 2.61
N ILE A 146 -32.96 -19.19 3.53
CA ILE A 146 -33.92 -19.06 4.63
C ILE A 146 -35.35 -18.82 4.06
N SER A 147 -35.48 -17.93 3.09
CA SER A 147 -36.76 -17.63 2.46
C SER A 147 -37.35 -18.85 1.74
N LEU A 148 -36.51 -19.63 1.06
CA LEU A 148 -36.91 -20.87 0.41
C LEU A 148 -37.35 -21.92 1.43
N GLN A 149 -36.63 -22.12 2.52
CA GLN A 149 -37.02 -23.02 3.60
C GLN A 149 -38.37 -22.64 4.24
N ARG A 150 -38.57 -21.32 4.47
CA ARG A 150 -39.85 -20.81 4.98
C ARG A 150 -41.00 -21.07 4.00
N ALA A 151 -40.76 -20.87 2.69
CA ALA A 151 -41.73 -21.15 1.66
C ALA A 151 -42.07 -22.66 1.60
N GLN A 152 -41.06 -23.54 1.64
CA GLN A 152 -41.24 -24.99 1.68
C GLN A 152 -42.02 -25.44 2.93
N ALA A 153 -41.71 -24.91 4.10
CA ALA A 153 -42.43 -25.19 5.32
C ALA A 153 -43.88 -24.74 5.28
N THR A 154 -44.21 -23.64 4.59
CA THR A 154 -45.60 -23.19 4.39
C THR A 154 -46.37 -24.10 3.43
N VAL A 155 -45.69 -24.56 2.37
CA VAL A 155 -46.31 -25.54 1.42
C VAL A 155 -46.55 -26.88 2.11
N ALA A 156 -45.58 -27.42 2.85
CA ALA A 156 -45.71 -28.67 3.59
C ALA A 156 -46.83 -28.65 4.64
N ARG A 157 -47.06 -27.48 5.27
CA ARG A 157 -48.20 -27.31 6.19
C ARG A 157 -49.57 -27.31 5.47
N ARG A 158 -49.61 -26.92 4.19
CA ARG A 158 -50.84 -26.87 3.41
C ARG A 158 -51.16 -28.21 2.68
N GLN A 159 -50.14 -29.07 2.49
CA GLN A 159 -50.30 -30.42 1.91
C GLN A 159 -49.68 -31.45 2.85
N PRO A 160 -50.39 -31.95 3.84
CA PRO A 160 -49.92 -33.05 4.68
C PRO A 160 -49.94 -34.36 3.91
N GLY A 161 -48.86 -34.77 3.29
CA GLY A 161 -48.79 -36.06 2.59
C GLY A 161 -47.53 -36.35 1.80
N GLU A 162 -46.77 -35.38 1.42
CA GLU A 162 -45.56 -35.60 0.59
C GLU A 162 -44.42 -34.75 1.08
N ALA A 163 -43.46 -35.37 1.82
CA ALA A 163 -42.28 -34.69 2.32
C ALA A 163 -41.18 -34.69 1.24
N PRO A 164 -40.77 -33.53 0.69
CA PRO A 164 -39.59 -33.48 -0.16
C PRO A 164 -38.33 -33.58 0.69
N HIS A 165 -37.42 -34.48 0.32
CA HIS A 165 -36.09 -34.59 0.91
C HIS A 165 -35.25 -33.31 0.59
N PRO A 166 -34.73 -32.63 1.56
CA PRO A 166 -33.81 -31.51 1.31
C PRO A 166 -32.38 -32.03 1.08
N GLU A 167 -31.88 -31.96 -0.15
CA GLU A 167 -30.44 -32.05 -0.36
C GLU A 167 -29.75 -30.81 0.20
N PRO A 168 -28.65 -30.95 0.96
CA PRO A 168 -27.97 -29.80 1.60
C PRO A 168 -27.22 -28.98 0.55
N ALA A 169 -27.66 -27.75 0.32
CA ALA A 169 -27.00 -26.76 -0.54
C ALA A 169 -25.57 -26.38 -0.11
N PHE A 170 -25.06 -26.94 0.98
CA PHE A 170 -23.76 -26.66 1.54
C PHE A 170 -22.58 -27.42 0.92
N ALA A 171 -22.82 -28.47 0.15
CA ALA A 171 -21.73 -29.24 -0.48
C ALA A 171 -21.01 -28.49 -1.60
N SER A 172 -21.61 -27.46 -2.19
CA SER A 172 -21.00 -26.65 -3.24
C SER A 172 -20.04 -25.58 -2.71
N ALA A 173 -20.28 -25.03 -1.51
CA ALA A 173 -19.44 -24.00 -0.90
C ALA A 173 -18.05 -24.53 -0.45
N GLN A 174 -17.97 -25.80 -0.05
CA GLN A 174 -16.69 -26.43 0.36
C GLN A 174 -15.74 -26.72 -0.81
N ARG A 175 -16.24 -26.88 -2.04
CA ARG A 175 -15.37 -27.17 -3.20
C ARG A 175 -14.60 -25.95 -3.71
N MET A 176 -15.02 -24.73 -3.42
CA MET A 176 -14.30 -23.50 -3.81
C MET A 176 -13.07 -23.18 -2.93
N LYS A 177 -12.99 -23.73 -1.72
CA LYS A 177 -11.93 -23.42 -0.74
C LYS A 177 -10.55 -24.04 -1.06
N ARG A 178 -10.44 -24.95 -2.04
CA ARG A 178 -9.20 -25.71 -2.32
C ARG A 178 -8.28 -25.17 -3.42
N ARG A 179 -8.58 -24.01 -4.06
CA ARG A 179 -7.83 -23.53 -5.25
C ARG A 179 -6.91 -22.31 -5.08
N GLY A 180 -6.65 -21.84 -3.88
CA GLY A 180 -5.91 -20.57 -3.71
C GLY A 180 -4.74 -20.60 -2.72
N ALA A 181 -3.77 -21.50 -2.89
CA ALA A 181 -2.51 -21.42 -2.13
C ALA A 181 -1.30 -21.65 -3.04
N GLY A 182 -0.42 -20.67 -3.14
CA GLY A 182 0.97 -20.83 -3.62
C GLY A 182 1.49 -19.74 -4.53
N ALA A 183 2.40 -18.89 -4.05
CA ALA A 183 3.61 -18.47 -4.77
C ALA A 183 4.51 -17.52 -3.94
N THR A 184 5.77 -17.80 -3.99
CA THR A 184 6.97 -17.33 -3.31
C THR A 184 7.56 -16.03 -3.85
N ALA A 185 8.34 -15.31 -2.99
CA ALA A 185 9.14 -14.11 -3.28
C ALA A 185 10.59 -14.44 -3.69
N PRO A 186 11.34 -13.52 -4.32
CA PRO A 186 12.80 -13.53 -4.29
C PRO A 186 13.45 -12.24 -3.74
N GLN A 187 14.65 -12.46 -3.18
CA GLN A 187 15.60 -11.50 -2.59
C GLN A 187 16.51 -10.87 -3.64
N ALA A 188 17.06 -9.68 -3.36
CA ALA A 188 18.23 -9.15 -4.06
C ALA A 188 19.18 -8.39 -3.13
N GLY A 189 20.47 -8.65 -3.29
CA GLY A 189 21.58 -8.15 -2.48
C GLY A 189 22.27 -6.90 -3.06
N GLY A 190 23.06 -6.23 -2.23
CA GLY A 190 23.75 -4.98 -2.53
C GLY A 190 25.25 -5.10 -2.65
N ALA A 191 25.90 -4.06 -3.22
CA ALA A 191 27.35 -3.87 -3.26
C ALA A 191 27.73 -2.39 -3.03
N LYS A 192 28.84 -2.16 -2.31
CA LYS A 192 29.37 -0.87 -1.81
C LYS A 192 30.74 -0.58 -2.44
N ALA A 193 31.00 0.62 -2.91
CA ALA A 193 32.30 1.09 -3.40
C ALA A 193 32.74 2.40 -2.69
N PRO A 194 34.07 2.73 -2.63
CA PRO A 194 34.68 3.62 -1.64
C PRO A 194 34.62 5.12 -1.99
N ALA A 195 34.80 5.95 -0.95
CA ALA A 195 34.55 7.38 -0.93
C ALA A 195 35.79 8.20 -1.29
N ALA A 196 35.65 9.10 -2.29
CA ALA A 196 36.52 10.28 -2.49
C ALA A 196 35.83 11.49 -1.85
N ASP A 197 36.58 12.53 -1.49
CA ASP A 197 36.07 13.75 -0.85
C ASP A 197 34.95 14.38 -1.70
N PRO A 198 33.75 14.48 -1.14
CA PRO A 198 32.56 14.84 -1.94
C PRO A 198 32.59 16.30 -2.42
N ALA A 199 33.28 17.21 -1.73
CA ALA A 199 33.40 18.61 -2.15
C ALA A 199 34.34 18.78 -3.36
N GLU A 200 35.44 18.00 -3.42
CA GLU A 200 36.35 18.00 -4.57
C GLU A 200 35.67 17.41 -5.83
N ALA A 201 34.80 16.41 -5.66
CA ALA A 201 34.05 15.85 -6.77
C ALA A 201 33.06 16.86 -7.39
N VAL A 202 32.46 17.75 -6.59
CA VAL A 202 31.58 18.83 -7.08
C VAL A 202 32.39 19.89 -7.82
N LEU A 203 33.53 20.30 -7.28
CA LEU A 203 34.43 21.25 -7.93
C LEU A 203 34.94 20.71 -9.27
N ALA A 204 35.40 19.46 -9.32
CA ALA A 204 35.88 18.83 -10.56
C ALA A 204 34.78 18.74 -11.63
N ARG A 205 33.50 18.47 -11.24
CA ARG A 205 32.36 18.49 -12.19
C ARG A 205 32.10 19.89 -12.73
N ALA A 206 32.16 20.92 -11.87
CA ALA A 206 31.95 22.30 -12.28
C ALA A 206 33.06 22.76 -13.22
N GLU A 207 34.32 22.43 -12.94
CA GLU A 207 35.47 22.74 -13.83
C GLU A 207 35.35 22.04 -15.18
N LYS A 208 34.90 20.76 -15.21
CA LYS A 208 34.68 20.02 -16.45
C LYS A 208 33.59 20.66 -17.30
N ARG A 209 32.51 21.14 -16.70
CA ARG A 209 31.45 21.89 -17.39
C ARG A 209 31.94 23.19 -17.98
N ILE A 210 32.80 23.95 -17.25
CA ILE A 210 33.37 25.18 -17.75
C ILE A 210 34.30 24.93 -18.95
N LYS A 211 35.11 23.85 -18.90
CA LYS A 211 36.00 23.44 -19.99
C LYS A 211 35.28 22.96 -21.24
N SER A 212 34.12 22.29 -21.07
CA SER A 212 33.32 21.73 -22.16
C SER A 212 32.34 22.73 -22.78
N SER A 213 32.08 23.89 -22.19
CA SER A 213 31.21 24.93 -22.72
C SER A 213 31.94 25.73 -23.79
N PRO A 214 31.47 25.76 -25.08
CA PRO A 214 32.11 26.52 -26.14
C PRO A 214 32.09 28.03 -25.78
N ARG A 215 33.24 28.66 -25.84
CA ARG A 215 33.45 30.11 -25.63
C ARG A 215 32.67 30.83 -26.75
N LYS A 216 31.42 31.28 -26.47
CA LYS A 216 30.74 32.22 -27.37
C LYS A 216 31.57 33.52 -27.37
N ARG A 217 32.17 33.80 -28.53
CA ARG A 217 32.74 35.10 -28.87
C ARG A 217 31.62 36.09 -29.14
#